data_fabfadca66a63fa14d78ba18dd3a5946
#
_entry.id   fabfadca66a63fa14d78ba18dd3a5946
#
_cell.length_a   1.000
_cell.length_b   1.000
_cell.length_c   1.000
_cell.angle_alpha   90.00
_cell.angle_beta   90.00
_cell.angle_gamma   90.00
#
_symmetry.space_group_name_H-M   'P 1'
#
loop_
_entity.id
_entity.type
_entity.pdbx_description
1 polymer ?
#
loop_
_entity_poly.entity_id
_entity_poly.type
_entity_poly.pdbx_seq_one_letter_code
_entity_poly.pdbx_strand_id
1 'polypeptide(L)'
;MSDLPASQFRTLFSGFSYAYGTDAGGCRWAEVDDDLLERHLTGEEMIGIYPMVYDPNHEGGGPDTWREDIDNNRYYVDMNPDLWMCRWGSIDIDEGDESLVIARNVSMVLRAMDIKSWVELSRSKGCHLWIFNREWVRASVMRRAMKAALDLAGAKYDAVYPKQDSLKGPPGNYMRLPYGGKRPAGSGLRDRQVVLDTDDEGLDLFDFIILAEQDRTPTAVLERAAALYEPPKPVIPDLPPKRDYSKEPLMQVDGSRLRGLASEMFNNGPVPYYRGHGAGKGRHGFLNRFARSMFESGYTRTDVISWTKDLDSRLGQWWDDGPKFAGRHDCERQIDRLVTDAQQRATVSP
;
A
#
# COMPACT_ATOMS: atom_id res chain seq x y z
N MET A 1 30.45 26.88 0.84
CA MET A 1 29.39 25.93 0.57
C MET A 1 28.50 26.02 1.80
N SER A 2 27.25 26.47 1.68
CA SER A 2 26.31 26.40 2.79
C SER A 2 26.04 24.92 3.03
N ASP A 3 26.26 24.44 4.26
CA ASP A 3 25.91 23.08 4.64
C ASP A 3 24.44 22.85 4.31
N LEU A 4 24.14 21.86 3.46
CA LEU A 4 22.77 21.50 3.14
C LEU A 4 22.10 21.03 4.44
N PRO A 5 20.85 21.38 4.71
CA PRO A 5 20.17 21.07 5.98
C PRO A 5 19.70 19.61 6.02
N ALA A 6 20.58 18.67 5.66
CA ALA A 6 20.25 17.25 5.57
C ALA A 6 19.74 16.67 6.89
N SER A 7 20.38 17.05 7.99
CA SER A 7 19.99 16.57 9.33
C SER A 7 18.60 17.08 9.75
N GLN A 8 18.28 18.36 9.50
CA GLN A 8 16.96 18.91 9.78
C GLN A 8 15.90 18.29 8.86
N PHE A 9 16.25 18.11 7.58
CA PHE A 9 15.38 17.46 6.61
C PHE A 9 15.09 16.01 7.00
N ARG A 10 16.11 15.25 7.45
CA ARG A 10 15.95 13.91 8.00
C ARG A 10 15.01 13.90 9.22
N THR A 11 15.16 14.87 10.11
CA THR A 11 14.31 15.01 11.29
C THR A 11 12.86 15.27 10.91
N LEU A 12 12.61 16.15 9.94
CA LEU A 12 11.28 16.47 9.43
C LEU A 12 10.59 15.25 8.84
N PHE A 13 11.30 14.49 8.00
CA PHE A 13 10.80 13.28 7.34
C PHE A 13 11.16 11.98 8.08
N SER A 14 11.30 12.05 9.42
CA SER A 14 11.66 10.88 10.21
C SER A 14 10.65 9.73 10.00
N GLY A 15 11.18 8.54 9.76
CA GLY A 15 10.44 7.32 9.50
C GLY A 15 11.34 6.10 9.73
N PHE A 16 11.12 5.02 9.02
CA PHE A 16 11.97 3.83 9.11
C PHE A 16 13.37 4.12 8.56
N SER A 17 14.41 3.90 9.39
CA SER A 17 15.78 4.37 9.12
C SER A 17 16.69 3.36 8.41
N TYR A 18 16.24 2.12 8.18
CA TYR A 18 17.08 1.04 7.60
C TYR A 18 16.69 0.61 6.20
N ALA A 19 15.78 1.34 5.56
CA ALA A 19 15.49 1.14 4.15
C ALA A 19 14.94 2.41 3.53
N TYR A 20 15.17 2.57 2.25
CA TYR A 20 14.59 3.65 1.47
C TYR A 20 14.07 3.16 0.10
N GLY A 21 13.11 3.88 -0.44
CA GLY A 21 12.62 3.67 -1.78
C GLY A 21 13.54 4.31 -2.80
N THR A 22 13.79 3.65 -3.92
CA THR A 22 14.61 4.19 -5.02
C THR A 22 13.74 4.85 -6.09
N ASP A 23 14.33 5.74 -6.89
CA ASP A 23 13.61 6.43 -7.97
C ASP A 23 13.09 5.46 -9.05
N ALA A 24 13.82 4.40 -9.31
CA ALA A 24 13.42 3.34 -10.25
C ALA A 24 12.29 2.45 -9.74
N GLY A 25 11.86 2.65 -8.48
CA GLY A 25 10.97 1.76 -7.76
C GLY A 25 11.73 0.67 -7.01
N GLY A 26 11.11 0.13 -5.97
CA GLY A 26 11.71 -0.90 -5.13
C GLY A 26 12.28 -0.36 -3.83
N CYS A 27 12.77 -1.28 -3.00
CA CYS A 27 13.32 -1.04 -1.67
C CYS A 27 14.81 -1.33 -1.68
N ARG A 28 15.59 -0.43 -1.09
CA ARG A 28 17.00 -0.65 -0.79
C ARG A 28 17.18 -0.69 0.73
N TRP A 29 17.74 -1.78 1.22
CA TRP A 29 18.06 -1.96 2.64
C TRP A 29 19.43 -1.33 2.91
N ALA A 30 19.41 -0.12 3.45
CA ALA A 30 20.57 0.63 3.88
C ALA A 30 20.12 1.73 4.83
N GLU A 31 21.03 2.21 5.65
CA GLU A 31 20.77 3.29 6.60
C GLU A 31 20.39 4.59 5.87
N VAL A 32 19.40 5.29 6.42
CA VAL A 32 18.99 6.62 5.99
C VAL A 32 19.74 7.64 6.84
N ASP A 33 20.93 7.98 6.41
CA ASP A 33 21.83 8.93 7.06
C ASP A 33 21.80 10.31 6.39
N ASP A 34 22.57 11.24 6.95
CA ASP A 34 22.66 12.61 6.42
C ASP A 34 23.35 12.64 5.04
N ASP A 35 24.34 11.76 4.80
CA ASP A 35 25.01 11.65 3.50
C ASP A 35 24.06 11.22 2.39
N LEU A 36 23.16 10.27 2.68
CA LEU A 36 22.12 9.85 1.73
C LEU A 36 21.16 11.00 1.42
N LEU A 37 20.78 11.78 2.44
CA LEU A 37 19.90 12.93 2.26
C LEU A 37 20.61 14.06 1.47
N GLU A 38 21.91 14.29 1.68
CA GLU A 38 22.69 15.21 0.85
C GLU A 38 22.71 14.78 -0.60
N ARG A 39 22.94 13.50 -0.90
CA ARG A 39 22.85 12.96 -2.27
C ARG A 39 21.47 13.14 -2.88
N HIS A 40 20.40 13.02 -2.06
CA HIS A 40 19.04 13.32 -2.52
C HIS A 40 18.87 14.79 -2.88
N LEU A 41 19.28 15.69 -2.01
CA LEU A 41 19.12 17.13 -2.19
C LEU A 41 20.00 17.69 -3.34
N THR A 42 21.16 17.06 -3.60
CA THR A 42 22.01 17.38 -4.76
C THR A 42 21.52 16.74 -6.06
N GLY A 43 20.66 15.74 -5.96
CA GLY A 43 20.12 15.02 -7.12
C GLY A 43 20.97 13.85 -7.61
N GLU A 44 21.95 13.43 -6.84
CA GLU A 44 22.75 12.25 -7.14
C GLU A 44 21.94 10.96 -6.93
N GLU A 45 21.10 10.91 -5.90
CA GLU A 45 20.29 9.74 -5.57
C GLU A 45 18.89 10.15 -5.09
N MET A 46 17.90 10.03 -5.95
CA MET A 46 16.51 10.33 -5.60
C MET A 46 15.90 9.22 -4.75
N ILE A 47 15.44 9.56 -3.55
CA ILE A 47 14.92 8.58 -2.60
C ILE A 47 13.50 8.89 -2.12
N GLY A 48 12.90 7.87 -1.50
CA GLY A 48 11.67 8.01 -0.71
C GLY A 48 11.81 7.32 0.65
N ILE A 49 11.06 7.82 1.62
CA ILE A 49 11.11 7.33 3.01
C ILE A 49 9.84 6.58 3.35
N TYR A 50 9.96 5.56 4.17
CA TYR A 50 8.88 4.78 4.74
C TYR A 50 8.39 5.46 6.03
N PRO A 51 7.12 5.90 6.11
CA PRO A 51 6.63 6.69 7.24
C PRO A 51 6.47 5.92 8.54
N MET A 52 6.27 4.60 8.46
CA MET A 52 5.82 3.80 9.60
C MET A 52 6.99 3.20 10.36
N VAL A 53 6.92 3.35 11.68
CA VAL A 53 7.83 2.72 12.65
C VAL A 53 7.02 2.00 13.71
N TYR A 54 7.64 1.05 14.41
CA TYR A 54 7.06 0.48 15.62
C TYR A 54 7.08 1.50 16.75
N ASP A 55 6.09 1.50 17.65
CA ASP A 55 5.94 2.53 18.68
C ASP A 55 7.25 2.78 19.44
N PRO A 56 7.85 3.98 19.36
CA PRO A 56 9.08 4.31 20.05
C PRO A 56 9.01 4.22 21.58
N ASN A 57 7.80 4.23 22.15
CA ASN A 57 7.58 4.08 23.58
C ASN A 57 7.42 2.63 24.02
N HIS A 58 7.35 1.69 23.09
CA HIS A 58 7.28 0.28 23.36
C HIS A 58 8.70 -0.30 23.48
N GLU A 59 8.91 -1.26 24.39
CA GLU A 59 10.20 -1.94 24.52
C GLU A 59 10.60 -2.57 23.18
N GLY A 60 11.77 -2.23 22.70
CA GLY A 60 12.24 -2.59 21.38
C GLY A 60 11.58 -1.82 20.22
N GLY A 61 10.93 -0.68 20.45
CA GLY A 61 10.30 0.17 19.43
C GLY A 61 11.19 1.32 18.94
N GLY A 62 10.80 1.92 17.83
CA GLY A 62 11.43 3.10 17.26
C GLY A 62 12.01 2.89 15.85
N PRO A 63 12.57 3.96 15.26
CA PRO A 63 13.12 3.90 13.90
C PRO A 63 14.23 2.88 13.74
N ASP A 64 14.98 2.63 14.80
CA ASP A 64 16.20 1.83 14.82
C ASP A 64 16.02 0.37 15.27
N THR A 65 14.82 -0.02 15.64
CA THR A 65 14.52 -1.32 16.27
C THR A 65 14.75 -2.53 15.38
N TRP A 66 14.74 -2.33 14.09
CA TRP A 66 14.76 -3.43 13.12
C TRP A 66 16.16 -3.97 12.82
N ARG A 67 17.21 -3.30 13.28
CA ARG A 67 18.58 -3.69 12.94
C ARG A 67 18.99 -5.05 13.49
N GLU A 68 18.69 -5.33 14.74
CA GLU A 68 19.01 -6.61 15.38
C GLU A 68 18.12 -7.74 14.83
N ASP A 69 16.86 -7.45 14.54
CA ASP A 69 15.91 -8.43 14.04
C ASP A 69 16.12 -8.77 12.56
N ILE A 70 16.56 -7.83 11.73
CA ILE A 70 16.92 -8.08 10.33
C ILE A 70 18.14 -9.00 10.24
N ASP A 71 19.18 -8.76 11.02
CA ASP A 71 20.41 -9.58 11.04
C ASP A 71 20.14 -11.00 11.54
N ASN A 72 19.13 -11.18 12.41
CA ASN A 72 18.70 -12.48 12.94
C ASN A 72 17.58 -13.15 12.13
N ASN A 73 17.15 -12.55 11.00
CA ASN A 73 16.02 -13.01 10.20
C ASN A 73 14.69 -13.10 10.99
N ARG A 74 14.56 -12.33 12.06
CA ARG A 74 13.37 -12.23 12.92
C ARG A 74 12.60 -10.99 12.53
N TYR A 75 11.55 -11.14 11.75
CA TYR A 75 10.62 -10.05 11.46
C TYR A 75 9.63 -9.94 12.61
N TYR A 76 9.55 -8.78 13.23
CA TYR A 76 8.49 -8.51 14.18
C TYR A 76 7.17 -8.39 13.41
N VAL A 77 6.26 -9.31 13.65
CA VAL A 77 4.96 -9.35 12.97
C VAL A 77 3.85 -9.12 13.99
N ASP A 78 3.90 -8.00 14.69
CA ASP A 78 2.75 -7.55 15.45
C ASP A 78 1.86 -6.71 14.54
N MET A 79 0.70 -7.29 14.18
CA MET A 79 -0.29 -6.62 13.34
C MET A 79 -1.24 -5.72 14.13
N ASN A 80 -0.98 -5.50 15.42
CA ASN A 80 -1.76 -4.57 16.22
C ASN A 80 -1.57 -3.15 15.67
N PRO A 81 -2.63 -2.52 15.13
CA PRO A 81 -2.52 -1.17 14.54
C PRO A 81 -2.17 -0.08 15.56
N ASP A 82 -2.32 -0.36 16.86
CA ASP A 82 -1.99 0.59 17.91
C ASP A 82 -0.48 0.75 18.13
N LEU A 83 0.32 -0.18 17.61
CA LEU A 83 1.78 -0.20 17.74
C LEU A 83 2.52 0.38 16.52
N TRP A 84 1.80 0.81 15.51
CA TRP A 84 2.41 1.39 14.30
C TRP A 84 2.23 2.90 14.27
N MET A 85 3.34 3.61 14.31
CA MET A 85 3.42 5.07 14.44
C MET A 85 4.02 5.73 13.21
N CYS A 86 3.69 7.01 13.01
CA CYS A 86 4.33 7.89 12.04
C CYS A 86 4.40 9.32 12.59
N ARG A 87 5.30 10.15 12.03
CA ARG A 87 5.38 11.59 12.33
C ARG A 87 4.93 12.47 11.20
N TRP A 88 4.70 11.90 10.06
CA TRP A 88 4.19 12.59 8.88
C TRP A 88 3.27 11.68 8.06
N GLY A 89 2.45 12.31 7.25
CA GLY A 89 1.63 11.65 6.26
C GLY A 89 1.66 12.41 4.95
N SER A 90 1.29 11.74 3.87
CA SER A 90 1.18 12.38 2.56
C SER A 90 0.00 11.85 1.77
N ILE A 91 -0.57 12.71 0.94
CA ILE A 91 -1.56 12.34 -0.08
C ILE A 91 -0.88 12.51 -1.44
N ASP A 92 -0.89 11.47 -2.24
CA ASP A 92 -0.42 11.47 -3.62
C ASP A 92 -1.62 11.74 -4.54
N ILE A 93 -1.59 12.85 -5.28
CA ILE A 93 -2.66 13.34 -6.14
C ILE A 93 -2.12 13.32 -7.57
N ASP A 94 -2.56 12.36 -8.38
CA ASP A 94 -2.08 12.16 -9.76
C ASP A 94 -3.24 12.29 -10.79
N GLU A 95 -3.93 13.43 -10.74
CA GLU A 95 -5.04 13.79 -11.64
C GLU A 95 -4.59 14.74 -12.77
N GLY A 96 -3.34 14.65 -13.15
CA GLY A 96 -2.77 15.45 -14.24
C GLY A 96 -2.79 16.95 -13.96
N ASP A 97 -3.35 17.73 -14.86
CA ASP A 97 -3.35 19.20 -14.76
C ASP A 97 -4.30 19.72 -13.66
N GLU A 98 -5.22 18.90 -13.15
CA GLU A 98 -6.14 19.24 -12.04
C GLU A 98 -5.52 19.00 -10.66
N SER A 99 -4.38 18.30 -10.58
CA SER A 99 -3.76 17.90 -9.30
C SER A 99 -3.52 19.06 -8.34
N LEU A 100 -3.06 20.21 -8.84
CA LEU A 100 -2.79 21.37 -7.99
C LEU A 100 -4.08 21.95 -7.40
N VAL A 101 -5.14 22.06 -8.20
CA VAL A 101 -6.45 22.56 -7.74
C VAL A 101 -7.02 21.65 -6.67
N ILE A 102 -6.94 20.33 -6.88
CA ILE A 102 -7.39 19.33 -5.90
C ILE A 102 -6.56 19.42 -4.62
N ALA A 103 -5.23 19.49 -4.73
CA ALA A 103 -4.33 19.63 -3.59
C ALA A 103 -4.66 20.88 -2.75
N ARG A 104 -4.92 22.03 -3.39
CA ARG A 104 -5.30 23.28 -2.71
C ARG A 104 -6.66 23.17 -2.03
N ASN A 105 -7.64 22.54 -2.66
CA ASN A 105 -8.94 22.29 -2.05
C ASN A 105 -8.82 21.41 -0.80
N VAL A 106 -8.07 20.32 -0.87
CA VAL A 106 -7.83 19.45 0.30
C VAL A 106 -7.05 20.20 1.38
N SER A 107 -6.05 21.01 1.00
CA SER A 107 -5.30 21.85 1.94
C SER A 107 -6.18 22.86 2.67
N MET A 108 -7.16 23.48 1.99
CA MET A 108 -8.14 24.36 2.64
C MET A 108 -9.02 23.61 3.65
N VAL A 109 -9.47 22.41 3.32
CA VAL A 109 -10.24 21.57 4.25
C VAL A 109 -9.40 21.19 5.46
N LEU A 110 -8.14 20.77 5.27
CA LEU A 110 -7.24 20.49 6.38
C LEU A 110 -7.02 21.72 7.26
N ARG A 111 -6.83 22.90 6.66
CA ARG A 111 -6.71 24.16 7.41
C ARG A 111 -7.97 24.45 8.25
N ALA A 112 -9.17 24.19 7.73
CA ALA A 112 -10.43 24.32 8.48
C ALA A 112 -10.53 23.33 9.66
N MET A 113 -9.75 22.27 9.64
CA MET A 113 -9.58 21.30 10.73
C MET A 113 -8.40 21.63 11.67
N ASP A 114 -7.78 22.81 11.55
CA ASP A 114 -6.55 23.22 12.25
C ASP A 114 -5.31 22.37 11.92
N ILE A 115 -5.30 21.73 10.76
CA ILE A 115 -4.18 20.93 10.27
C ILE A 115 -3.43 21.73 9.20
N LYS A 116 -2.16 22.03 9.46
CA LYS A 116 -1.29 22.62 8.44
C LYS A 116 -0.82 21.54 7.45
N SER A 117 -0.91 21.87 6.18
CA SER A 117 -0.43 20.99 5.11
C SER A 117 0.40 21.77 4.11
N TRP A 118 1.27 21.03 3.39
CA TRP A 118 2.25 21.57 2.47
C TRP A 118 2.06 20.90 1.11
N VAL A 119 1.77 21.70 0.09
CA VAL A 119 1.58 21.20 -1.27
C VAL A 119 2.93 21.18 -1.99
N GLU A 120 3.30 20.05 -2.53
CA GLU A 120 4.51 19.84 -3.32
C GLU A 120 4.12 19.58 -4.78
N LEU A 121 4.82 20.20 -5.70
CA LEU A 121 4.81 19.76 -7.09
C LEU A 121 5.65 18.49 -7.23
N SER A 122 4.99 17.36 -7.55
CA SER A 122 5.70 16.11 -7.76
C SER A 122 6.54 16.14 -9.05
N ARG A 123 7.30 15.08 -9.31
CA ARG A 123 8.23 15.04 -10.44
C ARG A 123 7.57 15.11 -11.83
N SER A 124 6.28 14.85 -11.94
CA SER A 124 5.55 14.86 -13.22
C SER A 124 4.41 15.89 -13.18
N LYS A 125 3.19 15.49 -13.37
CA LYS A 125 2.02 16.37 -13.37
C LYS A 125 1.27 16.40 -12.04
N GLY A 126 1.54 15.44 -11.14
CA GLY A 126 0.87 15.30 -9.86
C GLY A 126 1.35 16.28 -8.81
N CYS A 127 0.72 16.19 -7.64
CA CYS A 127 1.09 16.90 -6.43
C CYS A 127 1.14 15.93 -5.26
N HIS A 128 2.04 16.19 -4.30
CA HIS A 128 1.96 15.57 -2.99
C HIS A 128 1.48 16.61 -1.98
N LEU A 129 0.70 16.18 -1.01
CA LEU A 129 0.27 17.03 0.08
C LEU A 129 0.80 16.43 1.38
N TRP A 130 1.66 17.16 2.08
CA TRP A 130 2.36 16.71 3.28
C TRP A 130 1.71 17.27 4.55
N ILE A 131 1.67 16.44 5.60
CA ILE A 131 1.24 16.79 6.95
C ILE A 131 2.30 16.30 7.92
N PHE A 132 2.74 17.17 8.82
CA PHE A 132 3.71 16.83 9.86
C PHE A 132 3.06 16.88 11.24
N ASN A 133 3.24 15.84 12.02
CA ASN A 133 2.77 15.80 13.40
C ASN A 133 3.91 16.13 14.38
N ARG A 134 3.54 16.69 15.52
CA ARG A 134 4.49 17.09 16.54
C ARG A 134 5.13 15.88 17.22
N GLU A 135 4.30 14.92 17.60
CA GLU A 135 4.67 13.68 18.25
C GLU A 135 4.54 12.50 17.29
N TRP A 136 5.01 11.32 17.68
CA TRP A 136 4.63 10.08 17.01
C TRP A 136 3.15 9.84 17.21
N VAL A 137 2.41 9.60 16.15
CA VAL A 137 0.96 9.33 16.16
C VAL A 137 0.70 8.00 15.47
N ARG A 138 -0.35 7.30 15.90
CA ARG A 138 -0.75 6.05 15.24
C ARG A 138 -0.97 6.27 13.75
N ALA A 139 -0.40 5.39 12.93
CA ALA A 139 -0.56 5.43 11.48
C ALA A 139 -2.04 5.45 11.04
N SER A 140 -2.89 4.73 11.78
CA SER A 140 -4.35 4.71 11.57
C SER A 140 -5.00 6.09 11.79
N VAL A 141 -4.53 6.87 12.78
CA VAL A 141 -5.05 8.23 13.05
C VAL A 141 -4.65 9.18 11.93
N MET A 142 -3.36 9.21 11.56
CA MET A 142 -2.86 10.05 10.45
C MET A 142 -3.64 9.75 9.15
N ARG A 143 -3.77 8.49 8.82
CA ARG A 143 -4.44 8.02 7.62
C ARG A 143 -5.93 8.36 7.60
N ARG A 144 -6.64 8.22 8.72
CA ARG A 144 -8.05 8.57 8.84
C ARG A 144 -8.28 10.07 8.77
N ALA A 145 -7.42 10.89 9.39
CA ALA A 145 -7.51 12.35 9.30
C ALA A 145 -7.39 12.83 7.86
N MET A 146 -6.43 12.31 7.09
CA MET A 146 -6.28 12.64 5.67
C MET A 146 -7.47 12.18 4.83
N LYS A 147 -8.01 10.99 5.09
CA LYS A 147 -9.20 10.49 4.39
C LYS A 147 -10.45 11.33 4.70
N ALA A 148 -10.62 11.77 5.95
CA ALA A 148 -11.70 12.68 6.30
C ALA A 148 -11.62 13.99 5.50
N ALA A 149 -10.41 14.54 5.34
CA ALA A 149 -10.21 15.76 4.56
C ALA A 149 -10.50 15.54 3.06
N LEU A 150 -10.10 14.40 2.49
CA LEU A 150 -10.42 14.05 1.11
C LEU A 150 -11.94 13.88 0.90
N ASP A 151 -12.62 13.16 1.79
CA ASP A 151 -14.07 12.97 1.72
C ASP A 151 -14.81 14.30 1.80
N LEU A 152 -14.41 15.20 2.71
CA LEU A 152 -15.00 16.53 2.84
C LEU A 152 -14.68 17.45 1.65
N ALA A 153 -13.54 17.29 1.02
CA ALA A 153 -13.18 17.99 -0.21
C ALA A 153 -13.87 17.42 -1.46
N GLY A 154 -14.55 16.27 -1.34
CA GLY A 154 -15.10 15.55 -2.48
C GLY A 154 -14.04 15.00 -3.45
N ALA A 155 -12.80 14.82 -2.96
CA ALA A 155 -11.67 14.35 -3.75
C ALA A 155 -11.53 12.83 -3.69
N LYS A 156 -11.12 12.22 -4.79
CA LYS A 156 -10.73 10.81 -4.79
C LYS A 156 -9.40 10.63 -4.07
N TYR A 157 -9.20 9.46 -3.46
CA TYR A 157 -7.93 9.16 -2.79
C TYR A 157 -7.39 7.81 -3.27
N ASP A 158 -6.46 7.86 -4.21
CA ASP A 158 -5.80 6.67 -4.71
C ASP A 158 -4.61 6.28 -3.83
N ALA A 159 -3.92 7.23 -3.24
CA ALA A 159 -2.78 6.95 -2.38
C ALA A 159 -2.65 7.92 -1.19
N VAL A 160 -3.01 7.45 -0.01
CA VAL A 160 -2.76 8.10 1.28
C VAL A 160 -1.66 7.35 2.01
N TYR A 161 -0.61 8.04 2.45
CA TYR A 161 0.51 7.49 3.21
C TYR A 161 0.47 7.96 4.67
N PRO A 162 0.59 7.04 5.64
CA PRO A 162 0.77 5.60 5.52
C PRO A 162 -0.36 4.90 4.74
N LYS A 163 -0.01 3.88 3.92
CA LYS A 163 -1.04 3.13 3.16
C LYS A 163 -1.79 2.11 4.01
N GLN A 164 -1.19 1.68 5.12
CA GLN A 164 -1.74 0.67 6.03
C GLN A 164 -1.83 1.23 7.46
N ASP A 165 -2.65 0.58 8.28
CA ASP A 165 -2.75 0.86 9.72
C ASP A 165 -1.73 0.02 10.51
N SER A 166 -1.26 -1.10 9.93
CA SER A 166 -0.23 -1.97 10.48
C SER A 166 0.57 -2.63 9.35
N LEU A 167 1.76 -3.14 9.64
CA LEU A 167 2.60 -3.84 8.69
C LEU A 167 2.70 -5.32 9.04
N LYS A 168 2.71 -6.17 8.02
CA LYS A 168 3.04 -7.61 8.16
C LYS A 168 4.55 -7.86 8.21
N GLY A 169 5.31 -6.84 7.95
CA GLY A 169 6.76 -6.79 7.91
C GLY A 169 7.22 -5.48 7.31
N PRO A 170 8.40 -4.96 7.72
CA PRO A 170 8.94 -3.72 7.22
C PRO A 170 9.34 -3.84 5.74
N PRO A 171 9.52 -2.70 5.08
CA PRO A 171 9.28 -1.35 5.58
C PRO A 171 7.93 -0.76 5.16
N GLY A 172 7.05 -1.50 4.50
CA GLY A 172 5.76 -1.02 4.02
C GLY A 172 5.82 -0.30 2.67
N ASN A 173 5.24 0.90 2.58
CA ASN A 173 5.24 1.72 1.37
C ASN A 173 5.95 3.05 1.64
N TYR A 174 6.87 3.43 0.76
CA TYR A 174 7.57 4.72 0.84
C TYR A 174 6.85 5.80 0.04
N MET A 175 7.16 7.06 0.39
CA MET A 175 6.82 8.23 -0.38
C MET A 175 8.11 8.93 -0.81
N ARG A 176 8.18 9.36 -2.08
CA ARG A 176 9.34 10.11 -2.58
C ARG A 176 9.42 11.46 -1.89
N LEU A 177 10.64 11.84 -1.51
CA LEU A 177 10.89 13.11 -0.85
C LEU A 177 10.89 14.29 -1.84
N PRO A 178 10.47 15.49 -1.39
CA PRO A 178 10.62 16.73 -2.15
C PRO A 178 12.08 17.16 -2.24
N TYR A 179 12.34 18.20 -3.04
CA TYR A 179 13.65 18.84 -3.22
C TYR A 179 14.76 17.96 -3.81
N GLY A 180 14.43 16.77 -4.30
CA GLY A 180 15.40 16.00 -5.09
C GLY A 180 15.88 16.82 -6.30
N GLY A 181 17.13 16.67 -6.65
CA GLY A 181 17.86 17.52 -7.59
C GLY A 181 17.25 17.65 -8.99
N LYS A 182 17.85 18.46 -9.82
CA LYS A 182 17.38 18.79 -11.17
C LYS A 182 17.27 17.55 -12.06
N ARG A 183 16.16 17.45 -12.76
CA ARG A 183 15.94 16.43 -13.79
C ARG A 183 16.61 16.84 -15.11
N PRO A 184 17.01 15.85 -15.94
CA PRO A 184 17.56 16.16 -17.27
C PRO A 184 16.56 16.95 -18.12
N ALA A 185 17.05 17.95 -18.82
CA ALA A 185 16.25 18.72 -19.77
C ALA A 185 15.63 17.77 -20.83
N GLY A 186 14.37 17.99 -21.17
CA GLY A 186 13.65 17.17 -22.17
C GLY A 186 13.13 15.84 -21.66
N SER A 187 13.25 15.52 -20.36
CA SER A 187 12.70 14.28 -19.77
C SER A 187 11.17 14.26 -19.68
N GLY A 188 10.49 15.40 -19.93
CA GLY A 188 9.06 15.56 -19.70
C GLY A 188 8.68 15.64 -18.23
N LEU A 189 9.66 15.62 -17.33
CA LEU A 189 9.51 15.76 -15.89
C LEU A 189 9.79 17.21 -15.48
N ARG A 190 9.22 17.64 -14.35
CA ARG A 190 9.54 18.95 -13.78
C ARG A 190 11.04 19.02 -13.44
N ASP A 191 11.64 20.17 -13.66
CA ASP A 191 13.06 20.40 -13.37
C ASP A 191 13.39 20.16 -11.89
N ARG A 192 12.44 20.44 -11.00
CA ARG A 192 12.59 20.30 -9.55
C ARG A 192 11.26 19.97 -8.89
N GLN A 193 11.30 19.04 -7.95
CA GLN A 193 10.22 18.82 -7.00
C GLN A 193 10.35 19.87 -5.90
N VAL A 194 9.32 20.68 -5.69
CA VAL A 194 9.37 21.81 -4.78
C VAL A 194 8.06 21.94 -4.01
N VAL A 195 8.15 22.26 -2.73
CA VAL A 195 6.99 22.65 -1.92
C VAL A 195 6.61 24.08 -2.27
N LEU A 196 5.31 24.34 -2.38
CA LEU A 196 4.75 25.64 -2.74
C LEU A 196 4.29 26.38 -1.49
N ASP A 197 4.45 27.70 -1.53
CA ASP A 197 3.82 28.61 -0.58
C ASP A 197 2.33 28.88 -0.89
N THR A 198 1.73 29.87 -0.24
CA THR A 198 0.32 30.24 -0.43
C THR A 198 0.04 30.92 -1.78
N ASP A 199 1.04 31.45 -2.42
CA ASP A 199 0.95 32.18 -3.69
C ASP A 199 1.36 31.31 -4.89
N ASP A 200 1.53 30.00 -4.67
CA ASP A 200 1.98 28.98 -5.62
C ASP A 200 3.43 29.18 -6.10
N GLU A 201 4.23 29.94 -5.36
CA GLU A 201 5.66 30.06 -5.57
C GLU A 201 6.43 28.97 -4.84
N GLY A 202 7.53 28.53 -5.41
CA GLY A 202 8.37 27.49 -4.81
C GLY A 202 9.09 28.00 -3.56
N LEU A 203 8.82 27.37 -2.41
CA LEU A 203 9.56 27.64 -1.17
C LEU A 203 11.01 27.21 -1.29
N ASP A 204 11.92 28.01 -0.71
CA ASP A 204 13.27 27.55 -0.43
C ASP A 204 13.26 26.40 0.57
N LEU A 205 14.25 25.52 0.47
CA LEU A 205 14.34 24.33 1.34
C LEU A 205 14.45 24.69 2.82
N PHE A 206 15.23 25.72 3.18
CA PHE A 206 15.40 26.17 4.57
C PHE A 206 14.09 26.74 5.11
N ASP A 207 13.45 27.60 4.34
CA ASP A 207 12.17 28.21 4.73
C ASP A 207 11.10 27.12 4.93
N PHE A 208 11.03 26.15 4.02
CA PHE A 208 10.12 25.02 4.17
C PHE A 208 10.37 24.24 5.46
N ILE A 209 11.63 23.86 5.75
CA ILE A 209 11.96 23.09 6.96
C ILE A 209 11.56 23.88 8.22
N ILE A 210 11.93 25.16 8.29
CA ILE A 210 11.64 26.00 9.44
C ILE A 210 10.14 26.13 9.67
N LEU A 211 9.40 26.45 8.62
CA LEU A 211 7.97 26.63 8.69
C LEU A 211 7.23 25.31 9.00
N ALA A 212 7.66 24.21 8.39
CA ALA A 212 7.07 22.90 8.62
C ALA A 212 7.30 22.39 10.06
N GLU A 213 8.49 22.68 10.64
CA GLU A 213 8.78 22.35 12.04
C GLU A 213 7.95 23.22 13.01
N GLN A 214 7.79 24.52 12.74
CA GLN A 214 6.98 25.41 13.56
C GLN A 214 5.49 25.04 13.54
N ASP A 215 5.01 24.66 12.37
CA ASP A 215 3.60 24.39 12.08
C ASP A 215 3.20 22.92 12.24
N ARG A 216 4.00 22.13 12.97
CA ARG A 216 3.64 20.73 13.25
C ARG A 216 2.31 20.62 13.97
N THR A 217 1.43 19.78 13.46
CA THR A 217 0.09 19.55 14.00
C THR A 217 0.17 18.77 15.31
N PRO A 218 -0.51 19.21 16.37
CA PRO A 218 -0.63 18.42 17.61
C PRO A 218 -1.45 17.15 17.39
N THR A 219 -1.09 16.05 18.05
CA THR A 219 -1.78 14.75 17.93
C THR A 219 -3.28 14.84 18.19
N ALA A 220 -3.70 15.60 19.20
CA ALA A 220 -5.12 15.77 19.52
C ALA A 220 -5.94 16.40 18.37
N VAL A 221 -5.31 17.22 17.52
CA VAL A 221 -5.97 17.81 16.33
C VAL A 221 -6.19 16.71 15.28
N LEU A 222 -5.16 15.88 15.01
CA LEU A 222 -5.30 14.76 14.09
C LEU A 222 -6.33 13.73 14.57
N GLU A 223 -6.42 13.48 15.89
CA GLU A 223 -7.40 12.55 16.45
C GLU A 223 -8.84 13.07 16.25
N ARG A 224 -9.06 14.37 16.45
CA ARG A 224 -10.38 14.98 16.17
C ARG A 224 -10.73 14.87 14.69
N ALA A 225 -9.78 15.15 13.79
CA ALA A 225 -10.00 15.02 12.36
C ALA A 225 -10.26 13.56 11.95
N ALA A 226 -9.50 12.62 12.50
CA ALA A 226 -9.67 11.19 12.25
C ALA A 226 -11.04 10.65 12.69
N ALA A 227 -11.63 11.26 13.73
CA ALA A 227 -12.96 10.89 14.21
C ALA A 227 -14.09 11.30 13.22
N LEU A 228 -13.82 12.21 12.29
CA LEU A 228 -14.77 12.59 11.23
C LEU A 228 -14.80 11.59 10.08
N TYR A 229 -13.81 10.69 9.98
CA TYR A 229 -13.77 9.70 8.92
C TYR A 229 -14.73 8.55 9.19
N GLU A 230 -15.74 8.44 8.36
CA GLU A 230 -16.60 7.26 8.31
C GLU A 230 -16.10 6.30 7.21
N PRO A 231 -15.52 5.15 7.59
CA PRO A 231 -15.10 4.19 6.57
C PRO A 231 -16.33 3.77 5.74
N PRO A 232 -16.18 3.66 4.41
CA PRO A 232 -17.27 3.22 3.57
C PRO A 232 -17.80 1.90 4.13
N LYS A 233 -19.11 1.85 4.35
CA LYS A 233 -19.76 0.61 4.80
C LYS A 233 -19.35 -0.47 3.82
N PRO A 234 -18.86 -1.63 4.30
CA PRO A 234 -18.56 -2.72 3.39
C PRO A 234 -19.85 -2.97 2.60
N VAL A 235 -19.78 -2.76 1.30
CA VAL A 235 -20.82 -3.24 0.40
C VAL A 235 -20.75 -4.76 0.57
N ILE A 236 -21.57 -5.28 1.49
CA ILE A 236 -21.82 -6.71 1.53
C ILE A 236 -22.59 -6.92 0.24
N PRO A 237 -22.01 -7.53 -0.80
CA PRO A 237 -22.82 -7.92 -1.95
C PRO A 237 -23.97 -8.71 -1.34
N ASP A 238 -25.19 -8.48 -1.78
CA ASP A 238 -26.31 -9.35 -1.43
C ASP A 238 -25.84 -10.78 -1.71
N LEU A 239 -25.33 -11.40 -0.66
CA LEU A 239 -24.93 -12.79 -0.75
C LEU A 239 -26.24 -13.51 -1.07
N PRO A 240 -26.33 -14.21 -2.20
CA PRO A 240 -27.50 -15.02 -2.46
C PRO A 240 -27.74 -15.86 -1.22
N PRO A 241 -29.00 -16.07 -0.80
CA PRO A 241 -29.33 -16.73 0.44
C PRO A 241 -28.47 -17.98 0.56
N LYS A 242 -27.83 -18.18 1.74
CA LYS A 242 -26.93 -19.31 1.99
C LYS A 242 -27.55 -20.57 1.41
N ARG A 243 -27.10 -20.99 0.22
CA ARG A 243 -27.48 -22.28 -0.33
C ARG A 243 -26.96 -23.36 0.60
N ASP A 244 -27.83 -24.21 1.05
CA ASP A 244 -27.49 -25.40 1.83
C ASP A 244 -26.91 -26.45 0.87
N TYR A 245 -25.60 -26.35 0.65
CA TYR A 245 -24.85 -27.24 -0.25
C TYR A 245 -24.80 -28.69 0.27
N SER A 246 -25.25 -28.97 1.49
CA SER A 246 -25.30 -30.34 2.02
C SER A 246 -26.37 -31.21 1.36
N LYS A 247 -27.27 -30.59 0.59
CA LYS A 247 -28.39 -31.25 -0.09
C LYS A 247 -28.25 -31.38 -1.59
N GLU A 248 -27.21 -30.78 -2.20
CA GLU A 248 -26.96 -30.96 -3.64
C GLU A 248 -26.18 -32.26 -3.87
N PRO A 249 -26.63 -33.14 -4.76
CA PRO A 249 -25.87 -34.32 -5.09
C PRO A 249 -24.50 -33.92 -5.62
N LEU A 250 -23.42 -34.52 -5.10
CA LEU A 250 -22.08 -34.42 -5.63
C LEU A 250 -22.14 -34.83 -7.11
N MET A 251 -22.16 -33.85 -8.02
CA MET A 251 -22.02 -34.16 -9.43
C MET A 251 -20.65 -34.84 -9.61
N GLN A 252 -20.65 -36.03 -10.18
CA GLN A 252 -19.42 -36.65 -10.65
C GLN A 252 -18.79 -35.72 -11.67
N VAL A 253 -17.65 -35.16 -11.30
CA VAL A 253 -16.94 -34.17 -12.10
C VAL A 253 -16.22 -34.92 -13.23
N ASP A 254 -16.79 -34.90 -14.41
CA ASP A 254 -16.20 -35.50 -15.60
C ASP A 254 -15.18 -34.55 -16.25
N GLY A 255 -13.88 -34.87 -16.16
CA GLY A 255 -12.78 -34.08 -16.72
C GLY A 255 -12.91 -33.80 -18.24
N SER A 256 -13.72 -34.60 -18.95
CA SER A 256 -13.95 -34.42 -20.39
C SER A 256 -14.74 -33.14 -20.72
N ARG A 257 -15.39 -32.48 -19.73
CA ARG A 257 -16.17 -31.25 -19.91
C ARG A 257 -15.36 -29.97 -19.77
N LEU A 258 -14.16 -30.01 -19.20
CA LEU A 258 -13.29 -28.82 -19.10
C LEU A 258 -12.74 -28.45 -20.48
N ARG A 259 -12.69 -27.17 -20.79
CA ARG A 259 -12.22 -26.62 -22.08
C ARG A 259 -11.06 -25.65 -21.88
N GLY A 260 -10.24 -25.52 -22.94
CA GLY A 260 -9.16 -24.55 -23.02
C GLY A 260 -8.15 -24.65 -21.87
N LEU A 261 -7.73 -23.51 -21.35
CA LEU A 261 -6.72 -23.42 -20.28
C LEU A 261 -7.11 -24.16 -19.01
N ALA A 262 -8.41 -24.16 -18.64
CA ALA A 262 -8.88 -24.89 -17.46
C ALA A 262 -8.65 -26.40 -17.60
N SER A 263 -8.91 -26.97 -18.77
CA SER A 263 -8.62 -28.40 -19.06
C SER A 263 -7.14 -28.71 -18.96
N GLU A 264 -6.29 -27.86 -19.56
CA GLU A 264 -4.85 -28.00 -19.48
C GLU A 264 -4.33 -27.97 -18.04
N MET A 265 -4.73 -26.99 -17.26
CA MET A 265 -4.34 -26.84 -15.85
C MET A 265 -4.79 -28.03 -15.00
N PHE A 266 -5.99 -28.53 -15.23
CA PHE A 266 -6.54 -29.64 -14.47
C PHE A 266 -5.85 -30.97 -14.75
N ASN A 267 -5.52 -31.25 -16.02
CA ASN A 267 -4.93 -32.50 -16.45
C ASN A 267 -3.40 -32.53 -16.29
N ASN A 268 -2.74 -31.42 -16.60
CA ASN A 268 -1.27 -31.35 -16.70
C ASN A 268 -0.61 -30.71 -15.45
N GLY A 269 -1.43 -30.10 -14.56
CA GLY A 269 -0.94 -29.40 -13.39
C GLY A 269 -0.26 -28.08 -13.69
N PRO A 270 0.49 -27.52 -12.73
CA PRO A 270 1.07 -26.19 -12.83
C PRO A 270 2.26 -26.13 -13.76
N VAL A 271 2.29 -25.14 -14.64
CA VAL A 271 3.48 -24.74 -15.38
C VAL A 271 4.55 -24.19 -14.42
N PRO A 272 5.85 -24.15 -14.82
CA PRO A 272 6.97 -23.73 -13.95
C PRO A 272 6.73 -22.39 -13.24
N TYR A 273 6.01 -21.46 -13.88
CA TYR A 273 5.66 -20.17 -13.29
C TYR A 273 4.98 -20.30 -11.91
N TYR A 274 4.04 -21.23 -11.74
CA TYR A 274 3.30 -21.41 -10.49
C TYR A 274 4.08 -22.21 -9.43
N ARG A 275 5.16 -22.91 -9.81
CA ARG A 275 6.01 -23.65 -8.87
C ARG A 275 6.96 -22.76 -8.06
N GLY A 276 7.10 -21.45 -8.43
CA GLY A 276 7.92 -20.48 -7.72
C GLY A 276 7.21 -19.84 -6.51
N HIS A 277 7.95 -18.98 -5.80
CA HIS A 277 7.43 -18.17 -4.70
C HIS A 277 7.08 -16.75 -5.18
N GLY A 278 6.15 -16.08 -4.50
CA GLY A 278 5.77 -14.70 -4.76
C GLY A 278 4.28 -14.50 -5.07
N ALA A 279 3.87 -13.26 -5.27
CA ALA A 279 2.49 -12.90 -5.55
C ALA A 279 1.96 -13.56 -6.84
N GLY A 280 0.79 -14.16 -6.77
CA GLY A 280 0.16 -14.87 -7.90
C GLY A 280 0.78 -16.24 -8.23
N LYS A 281 1.78 -16.69 -7.47
CA LYS A 281 2.44 -17.99 -7.61
C LYS A 281 2.01 -18.97 -6.51
N GLY A 282 2.55 -20.19 -6.58
CA GLY A 282 2.23 -21.26 -5.64
C GLY A 282 0.81 -21.79 -5.81
N ARG A 283 0.40 -22.67 -4.89
CA ARG A 283 -0.91 -23.36 -4.91
C ARG A 283 -2.09 -22.39 -5.00
N HIS A 284 -2.06 -21.30 -4.24
CA HIS A 284 -3.16 -20.32 -4.25
C HIS A 284 -3.28 -19.61 -5.59
N GLY A 285 -2.16 -19.14 -6.16
CA GLY A 285 -2.15 -18.48 -7.47
C GLY A 285 -2.61 -19.42 -8.60
N PHE A 286 -2.23 -20.67 -8.54
CA PHE A 286 -2.65 -21.70 -9.48
C PHE A 286 -4.15 -21.96 -9.44
N LEU A 287 -4.72 -22.18 -8.24
CA LEU A 287 -6.15 -22.38 -8.06
C LEU A 287 -6.97 -21.14 -8.46
N ASN A 288 -6.49 -19.94 -8.15
CA ASN A 288 -7.16 -18.70 -8.56
C ASN A 288 -7.18 -18.54 -10.08
N ARG A 289 -6.07 -18.81 -10.77
CA ARG A 289 -6.01 -18.77 -12.23
C ARG A 289 -6.90 -19.82 -12.88
N PHE A 290 -6.94 -21.03 -12.31
CA PHE A 290 -7.85 -22.09 -12.75
C PHE A 290 -9.31 -21.64 -12.65
N ALA A 291 -9.75 -21.19 -11.47
CA ALA A 291 -11.12 -20.71 -11.25
C ALA A 291 -11.48 -19.56 -12.21
N ARG A 292 -10.55 -18.61 -12.40
CA ARG A 292 -10.73 -17.51 -13.36
C ARG A 292 -10.91 -18.03 -14.79
N SER A 293 -10.09 -18.96 -15.25
CA SER A 293 -10.18 -19.51 -16.61
C SER A 293 -11.50 -20.24 -16.86
N MET A 294 -12.08 -20.82 -15.82
CA MET A 294 -13.41 -21.43 -15.90
C MET A 294 -14.49 -20.36 -16.09
N PHE A 295 -14.48 -19.25 -15.34
CA PHE A 295 -15.41 -18.14 -15.55
C PHE A 295 -15.26 -17.52 -16.94
N GLU A 296 -14.04 -17.30 -17.40
CA GLU A 296 -13.73 -16.82 -18.76
C GLU A 296 -14.28 -17.78 -19.84
N SER A 297 -14.45 -19.06 -19.52
CA SER A 297 -15.05 -20.09 -20.40
C SER A 297 -16.56 -20.29 -20.21
N GLY A 298 -17.20 -19.48 -19.36
CA GLY A 298 -18.66 -19.48 -19.18
C GLY A 298 -19.20 -20.53 -18.21
N TYR A 299 -18.37 -21.11 -17.33
CA TYR A 299 -18.83 -22.03 -16.31
C TYR A 299 -19.58 -21.32 -15.19
N THR A 300 -20.56 -22.02 -14.59
CA THR A 300 -21.32 -21.48 -13.46
C THR A 300 -20.44 -21.43 -12.20
N ARG A 301 -20.81 -20.58 -11.24
CA ARG A 301 -20.11 -20.52 -9.94
C ARG A 301 -20.06 -21.87 -9.22
N THR A 302 -21.15 -22.63 -9.32
CA THR A 302 -21.24 -23.97 -8.71
C THR A 302 -20.25 -24.94 -9.34
N ASP A 303 -20.12 -24.92 -10.66
CA ASP A 303 -19.13 -25.73 -11.37
C ASP A 303 -17.71 -25.33 -10.95
N VAL A 304 -17.43 -24.01 -10.92
CA VAL A 304 -16.10 -23.51 -10.54
C VAL A 304 -15.71 -23.92 -9.13
N ILE A 305 -16.62 -23.84 -8.15
CA ILE A 305 -16.38 -24.31 -6.77
C ILE A 305 -16.05 -25.81 -6.75
N SER A 306 -16.88 -26.61 -7.43
CA SER A 306 -16.72 -28.09 -7.46
C SER A 306 -15.37 -28.48 -8.07
N TRP A 307 -15.04 -27.95 -9.22
CA TRP A 307 -13.78 -28.22 -9.92
C TRP A 307 -12.55 -27.69 -9.17
N THR A 308 -12.68 -26.55 -8.49
CA THR A 308 -11.59 -26.01 -7.67
C THR A 308 -11.32 -26.89 -6.45
N LYS A 309 -12.35 -27.45 -5.82
CA LYS A 309 -12.22 -28.42 -4.72
C LYS A 309 -11.49 -29.69 -5.18
N ASP A 310 -11.91 -30.25 -6.33
CA ASP A 310 -11.28 -31.42 -6.87
C ASP A 310 -9.82 -31.19 -7.24
N LEU A 311 -9.53 -30.07 -7.91
CA LEU A 311 -8.15 -29.70 -8.24
C LEU A 311 -7.29 -29.47 -6.97
N ASP A 312 -7.86 -28.82 -5.93
CA ASP A 312 -7.15 -28.61 -4.65
C ASP A 312 -6.75 -29.97 -4.01
N SER A 313 -7.65 -30.95 -4.02
CA SER A 313 -7.37 -32.27 -3.47
C SER A 313 -6.21 -32.99 -4.19
N ARG A 314 -5.98 -32.66 -5.45
CA ARG A 314 -4.93 -33.23 -6.30
C ARG A 314 -3.59 -32.50 -6.23
N LEU A 315 -3.50 -31.35 -5.55
CA LEU A 315 -2.27 -30.54 -5.54
C LEU A 315 -1.05 -31.27 -4.97
N GLY A 316 -1.25 -32.29 -4.11
CA GLY A 316 -0.18 -33.14 -3.63
C GLY A 316 0.58 -33.91 -4.72
N GLN A 317 0.04 -33.99 -5.93
CA GLN A 317 0.75 -34.57 -7.09
C GLN A 317 1.89 -33.67 -7.60
N TRP A 318 1.85 -32.37 -7.29
CA TRP A 318 2.76 -31.36 -7.83
C TRP A 318 3.47 -30.52 -6.75
N TRP A 319 2.98 -30.55 -5.50
CA TRP A 319 3.59 -29.87 -4.35
C TRP A 319 3.66 -30.79 -3.14
N ASP A 320 4.84 -30.86 -2.54
CA ASP A 320 5.11 -31.71 -1.35
C ASP A 320 4.22 -31.34 -0.15
N ASP A 321 3.80 -30.06 -0.06
CA ASP A 321 2.90 -29.57 0.98
C ASP A 321 1.44 -30.07 0.83
N GLY A 322 1.12 -30.82 -0.21
CA GLY A 322 -0.22 -31.35 -0.46
C GLY A 322 -1.26 -30.31 -0.84
N PRO A 323 -2.55 -30.59 -0.55
CA PRO A 323 -3.65 -29.65 -0.81
C PRO A 323 -3.50 -28.32 -0.10
N LYS A 324 -4.04 -27.24 -0.70
CA LYS A 324 -4.03 -25.92 -0.07
C LYS A 324 -5.11 -25.76 0.99
N PHE A 325 -6.30 -26.29 0.73
CA PHE A 325 -7.49 -26.07 1.54
C PHE A 325 -8.09 -27.38 2.07
N ALA A 326 -8.02 -28.48 1.33
CA ALA A 326 -8.58 -29.76 1.74
C ALA A 326 -8.02 -30.21 3.10
N GLY A 327 -8.88 -30.70 3.95
CA GLY A 327 -8.55 -31.09 5.32
C GLY A 327 -8.58 -29.96 6.37
N ARG A 328 -8.79 -28.71 5.98
CA ARG A 328 -8.96 -27.58 6.91
C ARG A 328 -10.41 -27.45 7.33
N HIS A 329 -10.63 -27.07 8.60
CA HIS A 329 -11.98 -26.87 9.13
C HIS A 329 -12.80 -25.76 8.42
N ASP A 330 -12.12 -24.83 7.76
CA ASP A 330 -12.72 -23.70 7.03
C ASP A 330 -12.53 -23.79 5.52
N CYS A 331 -12.21 -24.97 4.99
CA CYS A 331 -11.94 -25.25 3.58
C CYS A 331 -12.99 -24.63 2.65
N GLU A 332 -14.26 -24.83 2.92
CA GLU A 332 -15.35 -24.33 2.08
C GLU A 332 -15.37 -22.81 1.98
N ARG A 333 -15.22 -22.13 3.12
CA ARG A 333 -15.15 -20.67 3.17
C ARG A 333 -13.96 -20.12 2.42
N GLN A 334 -12.80 -20.79 2.48
CA GLN A 334 -11.59 -20.35 1.78
C GLN A 334 -11.71 -20.57 0.28
N ILE A 335 -12.29 -21.67 -0.18
CA ILE A 335 -12.55 -21.91 -1.59
C ILE A 335 -13.59 -20.92 -2.13
N ASP A 336 -14.66 -20.68 -1.40
CA ASP A 336 -15.68 -19.71 -1.78
C ASP A 336 -15.08 -18.29 -1.95
N ARG A 337 -14.19 -17.88 -1.04
CA ARG A 337 -13.47 -16.61 -1.13
C ARG A 337 -12.56 -16.54 -2.36
N LEU A 338 -11.80 -17.61 -2.61
CA LEU A 338 -10.93 -17.69 -3.80
C LEU A 338 -11.75 -17.60 -5.08
N VAL A 339 -12.86 -18.30 -5.17
CA VAL A 339 -13.76 -18.32 -6.33
C VAL A 339 -14.42 -16.96 -6.53
N THR A 340 -14.78 -16.25 -5.45
CA THR A 340 -15.31 -14.88 -5.51
C THR A 340 -14.29 -13.92 -6.11
N ASP A 341 -13.04 -13.96 -5.64
CA ASP A 341 -11.96 -13.13 -6.18
C ASP A 341 -11.70 -13.44 -7.67
N ALA A 342 -11.68 -14.72 -8.03
CA ALA A 342 -11.52 -15.15 -9.43
C ALA A 342 -12.66 -14.66 -10.34
N GLN A 343 -13.89 -14.68 -9.85
CA GLN A 343 -15.06 -14.21 -10.57
C GLN A 343 -15.01 -12.70 -10.83
N GLN A 344 -14.65 -11.92 -9.81
CA GLN A 344 -14.50 -10.47 -9.94
C GLN A 344 -13.44 -10.11 -10.99
N ARG A 345 -12.32 -10.82 -11.00
CA ARG A 345 -11.24 -10.58 -11.96
C ARG A 345 -11.58 -11.04 -13.38
N ALA A 346 -12.42 -12.06 -13.54
CA ALA A 346 -12.88 -12.51 -14.85
C ALA A 346 -13.83 -11.51 -15.51
N THR A 347 -14.64 -10.78 -14.70
CA THR A 347 -15.61 -9.80 -15.22
C THR A 347 -14.97 -8.44 -15.55
N VAL A 348 -13.76 -8.16 -15.09
CA VAL A 348 -13.04 -6.88 -15.29
C VAL A 348 -12.08 -6.93 -16.49
N SER A 349 -11.87 -8.09 -17.10
CA SER A 349 -11.05 -8.16 -18.33
C SER A 349 -11.89 -7.82 -19.55
N PRO A 350 -11.47 -6.81 -20.39
CA PRO A 350 -12.15 -6.45 -21.62
C PRO A 350 -12.07 -7.56 -22.68
#